data_dfafbd3cb0879fcde144d0f56d1b1911
#
_entry.id   dfafbd3cb0879fcde144d0f56d1b1911
#
_cell.length_a   1.000
_cell.length_b   1.000
_cell.length_c   1.000
_cell.angle_alpha   90.00
_cell.angle_beta   90.00
_cell.angle_gamma   90.00
#
_symmetry.space_group_name_H-M   'P 1'
#
loop_
_entity.id
_entity.type
_entity.pdbx_description
1 polymer ?
#
loop_
_entity_poly.entity_id
_entity_poly.type
_entity_poly.pdbx_seq_one_letter_code
_entity_poly.pdbx_strand_id
1 'polypeptide(L)'
;MNTKSSILKKVLYVIIPLTIIAIVVIKLKTNKEITQSKVYQYDKEQAINVQVDTLQLENVNAEFSYSGTFEPNKETKISAELQGKINTILVDAGSVVSKGQTLIQLDNSLLKLQLQTIEVQIEGLEADVNRYTILAKSDAIQGVQLEKAELGLKSAKVQKATLLEQINKTTIK
;
A
#
# COMPACT_ATOMS: atom_id res chain seq x y z
N MET A 1 116.59 -29.30 50.92
CA MET A 1 115.59 -30.07 50.19
C MET A 1 114.29 -29.26 50.18
N ASN A 2 114.02 -28.37 49.23
CA ASN A 2 112.67 -27.83 49.00
C ASN A 2 112.53 -26.92 47.76
N THR A 3 113.26 -27.18 46.69
CA THR A 3 113.17 -26.36 45.45
C THR A 3 112.14 -26.91 44.44
N LYS A 4 111.76 -28.19 44.53
CA LYS A 4 110.78 -28.80 43.60
C LYS A 4 109.29 -28.38 43.84
N SER A 5 108.93 -28.03 45.09
CA SER A 5 107.55 -27.68 45.42
C SER A 5 107.11 -26.24 44.98
N SER A 6 108.13 -25.35 44.87
CA SER A 6 107.88 -23.98 44.43
C SER A 6 107.60 -23.85 42.91
N ILE A 7 108.31 -24.68 42.12
CA ILE A 7 108.13 -24.70 40.67
C ILE A 7 106.80 -25.35 40.32
N LEU A 8 106.40 -26.40 41.00
CA LEU A 8 105.03 -27.05 40.77
C LEU A 8 103.90 -26.10 41.07
N LYS A 9 103.96 -25.30 42.14
CA LYS A 9 102.95 -24.31 42.47
C LYS A 9 102.86 -23.20 41.40
N LYS A 10 103.98 -22.73 40.89
CA LYS A 10 104.01 -21.69 39.82
C LYS A 10 103.45 -22.21 38.50
N VAL A 11 103.78 -23.47 38.15
CA VAL A 11 103.24 -24.12 36.96
C VAL A 11 101.67 -24.33 37.11
N LEU A 12 101.25 -24.75 38.30
CA LEU A 12 99.80 -24.89 38.59
C LEU A 12 99.01 -23.54 38.46
N TYR A 13 99.61 -22.45 38.92
CA TYR A 13 99.07 -21.12 38.83
C TYR A 13 98.91 -20.62 37.38
N VAL A 14 99.70 -21.10 36.44
CA VAL A 14 99.64 -20.74 35.03
C VAL A 14 98.69 -21.70 34.25
N ILE A 15 98.65 -22.97 34.62
CA ILE A 15 97.87 -23.97 33.93
C ILE A 15 96.33 -23.77 34.21
N ILE A 16 96.03 -23.42 35.48
CA ILE A 16 94.61 -23.22 35.85
C ILE A 16 93.95 -22.09 35.03
N PRO A 17 94.43 -20.89 34.92
CA PRO A 17 93.83 -19.86 34.11
C PRO A 17 93.86 -20.20 32.62
N LEU A 18 94.90 -20.90 32.13
CA LEU A 18 94.90 -21.32 30.72
C LEU A 18 93.84 -22.34 30.38
N THR A 19 93.59 -23.28 31.30
CA THR A 19 92.44 -24.24 31.12
C THR A 19 91.09 -23.58 31.19
N ILE A 20 90.93 -22.58 32.06
CA ILE A 20 89.67 -21.80 32.15
C ILE A 20 89.45 -21.03 30.87
N ILE A 21 90.53 -20.40 30.33
CA ILE A 21 90.43 -19.67 29.06
C ILE A 21 90.02 -20.62 27.91
N ALA A 22 90.67 -21.81 27.87
CA ALA A 22 90.36 -22.83 26.86
C ALA A 22 88.90 -23.28 26.93
N ILE A 23 88.37 -23.51 28.16
CA ILE A 23 86.96 -23.88 28.36
C ILE A 23 86.02 -22.75 27.92
N VAL A 24 86.35 -21.51 28.24
CA VAL A 24 85.54 -20.34 27.82
C VAL A 24 85.52 -20.21 26.31
N VAL A 25 86.70 -20.35 25.64
CA VAL A 25 86.73 -20.28 24.17
C VAL A 25 85.92 -21.40 23.49
N ILE A 26 85.98 -22.61 24.03
CA ILE A 26 85.19 -23.73 23.53
C ILE A 26 83.70 -23.46 23.74
N LYS A 27 83.31 -22.97 24.91
CA LYS A 27 81.93 -22.61 25.21
C LYS A 27 81.42 -21.46 24.31
N LEU A 28 82.25 -20.47 24.03
CA LEU A 28 81.92 -19.38 23.14
C LEU A 28 81.79 -19.86 21.69
N LYS A 29 82.59 -20.77 21.20
CA LYS A 29 82.49 -21.36 19.87
C LYS A 29 81.21 -22.19 19.74
N THR A 30 80.96 -23.10 20.70
CA THR A 30 79.72 -23.93 20.69
C THR A 30 78.46 -23.07 20.83
N ASN A 31 78.44 -22.04 21.66
CA ASN A 31 77.27 -21.12 21.74
C ASN A 31 77.11 -20.32 20.47
N LYS A 32 78.19 -19.95 19.78
CA LYS A 32 78.09 -19.23 18.50
C LYS A 32 77.42 -20.10 17.42
N GLU A 33 77.75 -21.38 17.35
CA GLU A 33 77.09 -22.32 16.42
C GLU A 33 75.61 -22.56 16.76
N ILE A 34 75.33 -22.74 18.07
CA ILE A 34 73.95 -22.90 18.53
C ILE A 34 73.12 -21.63 18.30
N THR A 35 73.74 -20.45 18.46
CA THR A 35 73.03 -19.19 18.21
C THR A 35 72.77 -18.97 16.73
N GLN A 36 73.75 -19.32 15.87
CA GLN A 36 73.52 -19.22 14.42
C GLN A 36 72.51 -20.21 13.89
N SER A 37 72.38 -21.40 14.46
CA SER A 37 71.32 -22.36 14.09
C SER A 37 69.95 -21.99 14.64
N LYS A 38 69.91 -21.14 15.69
CA LYS A 38 68.62 -20.63 16.26
C LYS A 38 68.20 -19.28 15.70
N VAL A 39 69.03 -18.61 14.87
CA VAL A 39 68.55 -17.42 14.15
C VAL A 39 67.55 -17.88 13.14
N TYR A 40 66.34 -17.43 13.34
CA TYR A 40 65.22 -17.68 12.41
C TYR A 40 65.63 -17.18 11.01
N GLN A 41 66.06 -18.12 10.17
CA GLN A 41 66.24 -17.82 8.75
C GLN A 41 64.84 -17.75 8.11
N TYR A 42 64.40 -16.56 7.82
CA TYR A 42 63.23 -16.36 6.99
C TYR A 42 63.55 -16.99 5.64
N ASP A 43 63.00 -18.18 5.44
CA ASP A 43 63.09 -18.87 4.16
C ASP A 43 62.14 -18.16 3.19
N LYS A 44 62.71 -17.38 2.27
CA LYS A 44 61.93 -16.66 1.26
C LYS A 44 61.27 -17.59 0.26
N GLU A 45 61.61 -18.85 0.25
CA GLU A 45 61.03 -19.84 -0.66
C GLU A 45 59.98 -20.73 0.01
N GLN A 46 59.71 -20.50 1.31
CA GLN A 46 58.65 -21.26 1.97
C GLN A 46 57.29 -20.86 1.39
N ALA A 47 56.75 -21.73 0.58
CA ALA A 47 55.43 -21.54 -0.02
C ALA A 47 54.37 -21.43 1.09
N ILE A 48 53.70 -20.31 1.17
CA ILE A 48 52.54 -20.12 2.05
C ILE A 48 51.34 -20.75 1.33
N ASN A 49 50.76 -21.75 1.95
CA ASN A 49 49.52 -22.31 1.46
C ASN A 49 48.40 -21.25 1.62
N VAL A 50 47.92 -20.71 0.52
CA VAL A 50 46.79 -19.82 0.47
C VAL A 50 45.63 -20.59 -0.13
N GLN A 51 44.50 -20.56 0.54
CA GLN A 51 43.28 -21.06 -0.02
C GLN A 51 42.70 -19.93 -0.88
N VAL A 52 42.60 -20.18 -2.17
CA VAL A 52 42.00 -19.26 -3.11
C VAL A 52 40.67 -19.83 -3.53
N ASP A 53 39.65 -18.98 -3.56
CA ASP A 53 38.35 -19.32 -4.10
C ASP A 53 38.10 -18.54 -5.39
N THR A 54 37.54 -19.20 -6.38
CA THR A 54 37.30 -18.59 -7.65
C THR A 54 35.86 -18.03 -7.64
N LEU A 55 35.75 -16.71 -7.63
CA LEU A 55 34.43 -16.05 -7.76
C LEU A 55 33.87 -16.33 -9.14
N GLN A 56 32.79 -17.06 -9.18
CA GLN A 56 32.00 -17.26 -10.40
C GLN A 56 30.81 -16.30 -10.38
N LEU A 57 30.51 -15.77 -11.56
CA LEU A 57 29.27 -14.99 -11.75
C LEU A 57 28.08 -15.97 -11.69
N GLU A 58 27.36 -15.94 -10.60
CA GLU A 58 26.13 -16.70 -10.42
C GLU A 58 24.94 -15.76 -10.48
N ASN A 59 23.90 -16.18 -11.21
CA ASN A 59 22.65 -15.42 -11.23
C ASN A 59 21.93 -15.64 -9.92
N VAL A 60 21.91 -14.59 -9.10
CA VAL A 60 21.13 -14.58 -7.86
C VAL A 60 19.70 -14.16 -8.19
N ASN A 61 18.82 -15.14 -8.28
CA ASN A 61 17.39 -14.87 -8.39
C ASN A 61 16.85 -14.63 -6.97
N ALA A 62 16.67 -13.36 -6.63
CA ALA A 62 15.99 -12.99 -5.40
C ALA A 62 14.49 -12.89 -5.68
N GLU A 63 13.72 -13.85 -5.20
CA GLU A 63 12.26 -13.78 -5.22
C GLU A 63 11.78 -13.05 -3.97
N PHE A 64 11.08 -11.94 -4.19
CA PHE A 64 10.44 -11.20 -3.12
C PHE A 64 8.93 -11.43 -3.19
N SER A 65 8.37 -11.99 -2.13
CA SER A 65 6.93 -12.16 -1.98
C SER A 65 6.37 -11.05 -1.09
N TYR A 66 5.43 -10.30 -1.62
CA TYR A 66 4.73 -9.26 -0.87
C TYR A 66 3.26 -9.65 -0.74
N SER A 67 2.73 -9.58 0.48
CA SER A 67 1.29 -9.67 0.70
C SER A 67 0.68 -8.28 0.54
N GLY A 68 -0.45 -8.21 -0.16
CA GLY A 68 -1.18 -6.96 -0.36
C GLY A 68 -2.67 -7.23 -0.52
N THR A 69 -3.47 -6.20 -0.32
CA THR A 69 -4.92 -6.23 -0.55
C THR A 69 -5.21 -5.37 -1.77
N PHE A 70 -6.06 -5.89 -2.67
CA PHE A 70 -6.53 -5.11 -3.79
C PHE A 70 -7.66 -4.18 -3.33
N GLU A 71 -7.49 -2.89 -3.60
CA GLU A 71 -8.51 -1.88 -3.36
C GLU A 71 -8.99 -1.31 -4.70
N PRO A 72 -10.30 -1.02 -4.83
CA PRO A 72 -10.81 -0.42 -6.05
C PRO A 72 -10.27 1.02 -6.20
N ASN A 73 -9.91 1.41 -7.42
CA ASN A 73 -9.48 2.77 -7.73
C ASN A 73 -10.57 3.82 -7.44
N LYS A 74 -11.85 3.43 -7.61
CA LYS A 74 -13.01 4.24 -7.30
C LYS A 74 -14.13 3.35 -6.75
N GLU A 75 -14.69 3.76 -5.65
CA GLU A 75 -15.85 3.13 -5.03
C GLU A 75 -16.93 4.18 -4.81
N THR A 76 -18.16 3.84 -5.13
CA THR A 76 -19.32 4.72 -4.92
C THR A 76 -20.45 3.92 -4.30
N LYS A 77 -20.98 4.40 -3.19
CA LYS A 77 -22.19 3.86 -2.57
C LYS A 77 -23.39 4.55 -3.15
N ILE A 78 -24.30 3.77 -3.75
CA ILE A 78 -25.57 4.25 -4.26
C ILE A 78 -26.63 3.96 -3.21
N SER A 79 -27.39 4.99 -2.80
CA SER A 79 -28.47 4.89 -1.85
C SER A 79 -29.78 5.32 -2.49
N ALA A 80 -30.90 4.67 -2.13
CA ALA A 80 -32.20 5.11 -2.52
C ALA A 80 -32.57 6.42 -1.81
N GLU A 81 -33.12 7.40 -2.54
CA GLU A 81 -33.62 8.66 -1.98
C GLU A 81 -35.01 8.47 -1.33
N LEU A 82 -35.73 7.45 -1.75
CA LEU A 82 -37.06 7.11 -1.22
C LEU A 82 -37.01 5.73 -0.58
N GLN A 83 -37.78 5.57 0.49
CA GLN A 83 -38.00 4.28 1.10
C GLN A 83 -39.16 3.57 0.36
N GLY A 84 -38.98 2.30 0.06
CA GLY A 84 -39.99 1.50 -0.63
C GLY A 84 -39.57 0.05 -0.77
N LYS A 85 -40.56 -0.76 -1.19
CA LYS A 85 -40.31 -2.17 -1.53
C LYS A 85 -39.60 -2.25 -2.86
N ILE A 86 -38.55 -3.08 -2.90
CA ILE A 86 -37.85 -3.38 -4.14
C ILE A 86 -38.77 -4.25 -5.01
N ASN A 87 -39.06 -3.76 -6.21
CA ASN A 87 -39.83 -4.48 -7.18
C ASN A 87 -38.95 -5.36 -8.06
N THR A 88 -37.84 -4.82 -8.56
CA THR A 88 -36.93 -5.54 -9.46
C THR A 88 -35.48 -5.10 -9.23
N ILE A 89 -34.57 -6.06 -9.23
CA ILE A 89 -33.12 -5.84 -9.28
C ILE A 89 -32.69 -6.24 -10.69
N LEU A 90 -32.02 -5.34 -11.38
CA LEU A 90 -31.62 -5.50 -12.79
C LEU A 90 -30.13 -5.83 -12.98
N VAL A 91 -29.39 -5.90 -11.90
CA VAL A 91 -27.94 -6.15 -11.91
C VAL A 91 -27.56 -7.09 -10.78
N ASP A 92 -26.55 -7.93 -11.03
CA ASP A 92 -25.97 -8.85 -10.05
C ASP A 92 -24.54 -8.45 -9.71
N ALA A 93 -23.99 -9.05 -8.64
CA ALA A 93 -22.59 -8.88 -8.30
C ALA A 93 -21.69 -9.35 -9.46
N GLY A 94 -20.77 -8.50 -9.88
CA GLY A 94 -19.91 -8.74 -11.03
C GLY A 94 -20.44 -8.22 -12.37
N SER A 95 -21.68 -7.68 -12.42
CA SER A 95 -22.22 -7.09 -13.64
C SER A 95 -21.47 -5.80 -14.01
N VAL A 96 -21.25 -5.61 -15.30
CA VAL A 96 -20.75 -4.34 -15.86
C VAL A 96 -21.92 -3.41 -16.09
N VAL A 97 -21.83 -2.19 -15.54
CA VAL A 97 -22.89 -1.18 -15.63
C VAL A 97 -22.40 0.09 -16.32
N SER A 98 -23.30 0.76 -17.00
CA SER A 98 -23.04 2.04 -17.68
C SER A 98 -23.65 3.20 -16.90
N LYS A 99 -23.10 4.40 -17.11
CA LYS A 99 -23.65 5.61 -16.48
C LYS A 99 -25.12 5.83 -16.87
N GLY A 100 -25.99 6.00 -15.86
CA GLY A 100 -27.42 6.20 -16.05
C GLY A 100 -28.24 4.91 -16.27
N GLN A 101 -27.57 3.74 -16.20
CA GLN A 101 -28.26 2.45 -16.26
C GLN A 101 -29.09 2.24 -14.99
N THR A 102 -30.34 1.77 -15.14
CA THR A 102 -31.18 1.40 -14.01
C THR A 102 -30.64 0.14 -13.33
N LEU A 103 -30.41 0.24 -12.04
CA LEU A 103 -29.91 -0.85 -11.21
C LEU A 103 -31.02 -1.55 -10.44
N ILE A 104 -31.88 -0.74 -9.82
CA ILE A 104 -32.98 -1.22 -8.97
C ILE A 104 -34.23 -0.38 -9.26
N GLN A 105 -35.37 -1.04 -9.28
CA GLN A 105 -36.68 -0.40 -9.38
C GLN A 105 -37.44 -0.64 -8.08
N LEU A 106 -37.82 0.44 -7.41
CA LEU A 106 -38.74 0.38 -6.28
C LEU A 106 -40.19 0.31 -6.78
N ASP A 107 -41.06 -0.20 -5.94
CA ASP A 107 -42.49 -0.20 -6.21
C ASP A 107 -43.03 1.24 -6.22
N ASN A 108 -43.61 1.64 -7.35
CA ASN A 108 -44.18 2.96 -7.57
C ASN A 108 -45.68 2.90 -7.91
N SER A 109 -46.35 1.78 -7.67
CA SER A 109 -47.76 1.57 -8.02
C SER A 109 -48.65 2.61 -7.37
N LEU A 110 -48.45 2.90 -6.09
CA LEU A 110 -49.23 3.92 -5.37
C LEU A 110 -48.99 5.32 -5.93
N LEU A 111 -47.75 5.68 -6.24
CA LEU A 111 -47.42 7.00 -6.83
C LEU A 111 -48.05 7.17 -8.21
N LYS A 112 -48.10 6.11 -9.01
CA LYS A 112 -48.79 6.13 -10.32
C LYS A 112 -50.29 6.34 -10.19
N LEU A 113 -50.95 5.70 -9.20
CA LEU A 113 -52.38 5.95 -8.93
C LEU A 113 -52.60 7.38 -8.45
N GLN A 114 -51.73 7.94 -7.61
CA GLN A 114 -51.82 9.34 -7.21
C GLN A 114 -51.61 10.29 -8.40
N LEU A 115 -50.67 9.97 -9.30
CA LEU A 115 -50.45 10.72 -10.53
C LEU A 115 -51.71 10.71 -11.40
N GLN A 116 -52.34 9.57 -11.60
CA GLN A 116 -53.59 9.46 -12.35
C GLN A 116 -54.73 10.30 -11.73
N THR A 117 -54.84 10.32 -10.40
CA THR A 117 -55.82 11.15 -9.69
C THR A 117 -55.60 12.64 -9.95
N ILE A 118 -54.34 13.10 -9.87
CA ILE A 118 -54.04 14.52 -10.13
C ILE A 118 -54.19 14.89 -11.60
N GLU A 119 -53.96 13.94 -12.52
CA GLU A 119 -54.21 14.16 -13.96
C GLU A 119 -55.70 14.39 -14.25
N VAL A 120 -56.61 13.61 -13.66
CA VAL A 120 -58.05 13.82 -13.77
C VAL A 120 -58.46 15.17 -13.15
N GLN A 121 -57.86 15.54 -12.01
CA GLN A 121 -58.10 16.85 -11.40
C GLN A 121 -57.66 18.01 -12.31
N ILE A 122 -56.52 17.89 -12.97
CA ILE A 122 -55.99 18.88 -13.91
C ILE A 122 -56.96 19.03 -15.10
N GLU A 123 -57.44 17.92 -15.66
CA GLU A 123 -58.38 17.93 -16.75
C GLU A 123 -59.70 18.73 -16.38
N GLY A 124 -60.22 18.50 -15.16
CA GLY A 124 -61.33 19.25 -14.65
C GLY A 124 -61.04 20.75 -14.50
N LEU A 125 -59.89 21.10 -13.94
CA LEU A 125 -59.49 22.50 -13.77
C LEU A 125 -59.20 23.19 -15.11
N GLU A 126 -58.68 22.48 -16.12
CA GLU A 126 -58.47 23.01 -17.47
C GLU A 126 -59.83 23.31 -18.14
N ALA A 127 -60.79 22.43 -17.97
CA ALA A 127 -62.20 22.69 -18.44
C ALA A 127 -62.80 23.92 -17.76
N ASP A 128 -62.57 24.08 -16.43
CA ASP A 128 -63.07 25.25 -15.69
C ASP A 128 -62.42 26.56 -16.15
N VAL A 129 -61.08 26.56 -16.29
CA VAL A 129 -60.37 27.74 -16.81
C VAL A 129 -60.83 28.11 -18.20
N ASN A 130 -61.05 27.12 -19.08
CA ASN A 130 -61.59 27.39 -20.42
C ASN A 130 -63.00 28.01 -20.35
N ARG A 131 -63.88 27.46 -19.52
CA ARG A 131 -65.22 27.97 -19.29
C ARG A 131 -65.17 29.39 -18.74
N TYR A 132 -64.40 29.66 -17.70
CA TYR A 132 -64.31 31.00 -17.11
C TYR A 132 -63.66 32.00 -18.05
N THR A 133 -62.69 31.58 -18.89
CA THR A 133 -62.11 32.40 -19.92
C THR A 133 -63.21 32.93 -20.93
N ILE A 134 -64.11 32.05 -21.35
CA ILE A 134 -65.20 32.42 -22.25
C ILE A 134 -66.19 33.37 -21.56
N LEU A 135 -66.59 33.10 -20.30
CA LEU A 135 -67.48 33.93 -19.53
C LEU A 135 -66.87 35.30 -19.18
N ALA A 136 -65.64 35.37 -18.89
CA ALA A 136 -64.89 36.63 -18.63
C ALA A 136 -64.85 37.52 -19.87
N LYS A 137 -64.66 36.95 -21.06
CA LYS A 137 -64.63 37.67 -22.34
C LYS A 137 -66.07 38.29 -22.69
N SER A 138 -67.14 37.74 -22.12
CA SER A 138 -68.52 38.26 -22.28
C SER A 138 -68.90 39.11 -21.10
N ASP A 139 -68.07 39.56 -20.24
CA ASP A 139 -68.30 40.28 -18.98
C ASP A 139 -69.35 39.60 -18.06
N ALA A 140 -69.54 38.27 -18.22
CA ALA A 140 -70.49 37.49 -17.45
C ALA A 140 -69.98 37.08 -16.06
N ILE A 141 -68.67 37.19 -15.78
CA ILE A 141 -68.04 36.91 -14.48
C ILE A 141 -66.98 37.93 -14.12
N GLN A 142 -66.68 38.04 -12.83
CA GLN A 142 -65.62 38.86 -12.35
C GLN A 142 -64.26 38.23 -12.71
N GLY A 143 -63.32 39.02 -13.16
CA GLY A 143 -62.01 38.53 -13.54
C GLY A 143 -61.23 37.74 -12.41
N VAL A 144 -61.54 38.03 -11.15
CA VAL A 144 -61.03 37.31 -9.98
C VAL A 144 -61.41 35.83 -9.98
N GLN A 145 -62.56 35.44 -10.60
CA GLN A 145 -62.92 34.01 -10.68
C GLN A 145 -62.09 33.26 -11.68
N LEU A 146 -61.73 33.87 -12.79
CA LEU A 146 -60.75 33.31 -13.75
C LEU A 146 -59.36 33.16 -13.14
N GLU A 147 -58.94 34.23 -12.48
CA GLU A 147 -57.61 34.19 -11.81
C GLU A 147 -57.53 33.07 -10.77
N LYS A 148 -58.53 32.85 -9.95
CA LYS A 148 -58.61 31.74 -9.00
C LYS A 148 -58.56 30.38 -9.68
N ALA A 149 -59.29 30.22 -10.80
CA ALA A 149 -59.20 28.94 -11.54
C ALA A 149 -57.86 28.68 -12.15
N GLU A 150 -57.18 29.70 -12.70
CA GLU A 150 -55.83 29.60 -13.23
C GLU A 150 -54.81 29.26 -12.14
N LEU A 151 -54.92 29.89 -10.96
CA LEU A 151 -54.08 29.55 -9.80
C LEU A 151 -54.30 28.12 -9.33
N GLY A 152 -55.55 27.64 -9.31
CA GLY A 152 -55.89 26.25 -9.00
C GLY A 152 -55.24 25.26 -9.97
N LEU A 153 -55.35 25.56 -11.27
CA LEU A 153 -54.71 24.75 -12.32
C LEU A 153 -53.22 24.73 -12.19
N LYS A 154 -52.59 25.88 -11.93
CA LYS A 154 -51.15 26.01 -11.73
C LYS A 154 -50.67 25.17 -10.52
N SER A 155 -51.41 25.24 -9.41
CA SER A 155 -51.14 24.45 -8.22
C SER A 155 -51.20 22.94 -8.50
N ALA A 156 -52.22 22.47 -9.19
CA ALA A 156 -52.37 21.06 -9.57
C ALA A 156 -51.22 20.58 -10.50
N LYS A 157 -50.79 21.43 -11.44
CA LYS A 157 -49.62 21.15 -12.30
C LYS A 157 -48.33 21.03 -11.52
N VAL A 158 -48.12 21.83 -10.48
CA VAL A 158 -46.95 21.69 -9.57
C VAL A 158 -47.03 20.39 -8.80
N GLN A 159 -48.22 20.00 -8.30
CA GLN A 159 -48.40 18.72 -7.62
C GLN A 159 -48.08 17.53 -8.55
N LYS A 160 -48.52 17.58 -9.83
CA LYS A 160 -48.16 16.59 -10.85
C LYS A 160 -46.64 16.48 -11.03
N ALA A 161 -45.97 17.62 -11.15
CA ALA A 161 -44.49 17.65 -11.30
C ALA A 161 -43.78 17.01 -10.09
N THR A 162 -44.28 17.29 -8.88
CA THR A 162 -43.72 16.67 -7.66
C THR A 162 -43.89 15.15 -7.65
N LEU A 163 -45.04 14.65 -8.05
CA LEU A 163 -45.29 13.20 -8.14
C LEU A 163 -44.45 12.53 -9.21
N LEU A 164 -44.26 13.17 -10.36
CA LEU A 164 -43.35 12.67 -11.39
C LEU A 164 -41.89 12.57 -10.90
N GLU A 165 -41.45 13.56 -10.16
CA GLU A 165 -40.10 13.53 -9.55
C GLU A 165 -39.98 12.40 -8.52
N GLN A 166 -40.99 12.19 -7.68
CA GLN A 166 -41.00 11.05 -6.76
C GLN A 166 -40.96 9.71 -7.50
N ILE A 167 -41.73 9.58 -8.60
CA ILE A 167 -41.70 8.37 -9.45
C ILE A 167 -40.29 8.16 -10.05
N ASN A 168 -39.64 9.21 -10.53
CA ASN A 168 -38.27 9.13 -11.04
C ASN A 168 -37.30 8.63 -9.98
N LYS A 169 -37.45 9.09 -8.74
CA LYS A 169 -36.62 8.68 -7.60
C LYS A 169 -36.83 7.22 -7.15
N THR A 170 -37.88 6.55 -7.62
CA THR A 170 -38.07 5.11 -7.43
C THR A 170 -37.18 4.28 -8.33
N THR A 171 -36.55 4.89 -9.33
CA THR A 171 -35.62 4.25 -10.27
C THR A 171 -34.20 4.61 -9.87
N ILE A 172 -33.48 3.66 -9.30
CA ILE A 172 -32.09 3.84 -8.86
C ILE A 172 -31.14 3.53 -10.03
N LYS A 173 -30.35 4.52 -10.36
CA LYS A 173 -29.44 4.47 -11.53
C LYS A 173 -28.00 4.63 -11.13
#